data_9a8bcf494b40c24f71d0ea673b707229
#
_entry.id   9a8bcf494b40c24f71d0ea673b707229
#
_cell.length_a   1.000
_cell.length_b   1.000
_cell.length_c   1.000
_cell.angle_alpha   90.00
_cell.angle_beta   90.00
_cell.angle_gamma   90.00
#
_symmetry.space_group_name_H-M   'P 1'
#
loop_
_entity.id
_entity.type
_entity.pdbx_description
1 polymer ?
#
loop_
_entity_poly.entity_id
_entity_poly.type
_entity_poly.pdbx_seq_one_letter_code
_entity_poly.pdbx_strand_id
1 'polypeptide(L)'
;NVFEMESRLVPSAMTARESIVYFTLDETEASIRAKIGTVPYNRFLVCDKDLDHVIGFVDSKHLLRCVLEEKPITFKDPELVQSVQFIPDSLTLSEVLNTFQRTHSDFAVILNEYALVVGIITINDVMSTVMGDLVTIDEDMQIIQRDDNTWLVDGATPVDDLEHALEIDELPEDSAYETVAGFMMYMLRKIPKLTDKVE
;
A
#
# COMPACT_ATOMS: atom_id res chain seq x y z
N ASN A 1 -1.95 11.48 -13.99
CA ASN A 1 -1.54 12.52 -14.97
C ASN A 1 -0.20 13.12 -14.53
N VAL A 2 0.77 13.24 -15.47
CA VAL A 2 2.10 13.84 -15.18
C VAL A 2 1.96 15.24 -14.58
N PHE A 3 0.95 16.01 -14.98
CA PHE A 3 0.65 17.34 -14.45
C PHE A 3 0.21 17.34 -12.97
N GLU A 4 -0.40 16.28 -12.47
CA GLU A 4 -0.79 16.19 -11.06
C GLU A 4 0.40 15.89 -10.16
N MET A 5 1.39 15.13 -10.65
CA MET A 5 2.64 14.87 -9.92
C MET A 5 3.47 16.13 -9.69
N GLU A 6 3.43 17.08 -10.64
CA GLU A 6 4.15 18.35 -10.55
C GLU A 6 3.53 19.32 -9.56
N SER A 7 2.26 19.12 -9.19
CA SER A 7 1.51 19.99 -8.27
C SER A 7 1.30 19.39 -6.88
N ARG A 8 1.33 18.06 -6.73
CA ARG A 8 1.14 17.40 -5.42
C ARG A 8 2.43 17.37 -4.63
N LEU A 9 2.35 17.84 -3.39
CA LEU A 9 3.46 17.82 -2.44
C LEU A 9 3.55 16.49 -1.69
N VAL A 10 4.73 16.18 -1.17
CA VAL A 10 5.06 14.99 -0.39
C VAL A 10 4.03 14.65 0.71
N PRO A 11 3.50 15.61 1.50
CA PRO A 11 2.53 15.30 2.53
C PRO A 11 1.24 14.60 2.06
N SER A 12 0.93 14.69 0.75
CA SER A 12 -0.25 14.02 0.18
C SER A 12 -0.09 12.50 -0.01
N ALA A 13 1.15 12.00 0.03
CA ALA A 13 1.47 10.59 -0.25
C ALA A 13 2.25 9.90 0.88
N MET A 14 2.83 10.67 1.83
CA MET A 14 3.66 10.11 2.90
C MET A 14 2.83 9.38 3.97
N THR A 15 3.45 8.41 4.63
CA THR A 15 2.99 7.91 5.92
C THR A 15 3.36 8.92 7.00
N ALA A 16 2.36 9.45 7.70
CA ALA A 16 2.56 10.47 8.73
C ALA A 16 3.34 9.93 9.95
N ARG A 17 4.06 10.82 10.64
CA ARG A 17 4.91 10.52 11.80
C ARG A 17 4.26 9.62 12.84
N GLU A 18 2.99 9.87 13.16
CA GLU A 18 2.22 9.15 14.18
C GLU A 18 1.98 7.68 13.82
N SER A 19 2.05 7.34 12.54
CA SER A 19 1.84 5.99 12.03
C SER A 19 3.15 5.23 11.79
N ILE A 20 4.31 5.85 12.02
CA ILE A 20 5.60 5.22 11.80
C ILE A 20 5.90 4.21 12.91
N VAL A 21 6.12 2.96 12.52
CA VAL A 21 6.68 1.94 13.41
C VAL A 21 8.19 1.90 13.24
N TYR A 22 8.93 2.05 14.32
CA TYR A 22 10.39 2.08 14.32
C TYR A 22 10.98 1.27 15.45
N PHE A 23 12.28 1.02 15.36
CA PHE A 23 13.08 0.40 16.41
C PHE A 23 14.07 1.42 16.99
N THR A 24 14.43 1.22 18.24
CA THR A 24 15.54 1.94 18.86
C THR A 24 16.81 1.08 18.88
N LEU A 25 17.98 1.71 18.96
CA LEU A 25 19.26 0.98 19.01
C LEU A 25 19.36 -0.02 20.17
N ASP A 26 18.69 0.28 21.28
CA ASP A 26 18.70 -0.55 22.49
C ASP A 26 17.47 -1.46 22.59
N GLU A 27 16.70 -1.60 21.48
CA GLU A 27 15.53 -2.48 21.45
C GLU A 27 15.93 -3.94 21.73
N THR A 28 15.15 -4.62 22.56
CA THR A 28 15.40 -6.03 22.86
C THR A 28 14.98 -6.93 21.70
N GLU A 29 15.68 -8.03 21.51
CA GLU A 29 15.36 -8.99 20.46
C GLU A 29 13.92 -9.52 20.58
N ALA A 30 13.41 -9.72 21.79
CA ALA A 30 12.02 -10.13 22.00
C ALA A 30 11.01 -9.09 21.49
N SER A 31 11.28 -7.80 21.72
CA SER A 31 10.44 -6.71 21.18
C SER A 31 10.52 -6.62 19.66
N ILE A 32 11.70 -6.78 19.08
CA ILE A 32 11.90 -6.79 17.63
C ILE A 32 11.08 -7.91 16.98
N ARG A 33 11.19 -9.14 17.50
CA ARG A 33 10.44 -10.30 17.02
C ARG A 33 8.92 -10.10 17.12
N ALA A 34 8.44 -9.53 18.21
CA ALA A 34 7.03 -9.24 18.41
C ALA A 34 6.51 -8.20 17.39
N LYS A 35 7.24 -7.11 17.19
CA LYS A 35 6.87 -6.08 16.22
C LYS A 35 6.84 -6.61 14.77
N ILE A 36 7.84 -7.39 14.36
CA ILE A 36 7.87 -7.99 13.01
C ILE A 36 6.67 -8.91 12.78
N GLY A 37 6.26 -9.66 13.81
CA GLY A 37 5.13 -10.59 13.71
C GLY A 37 3.76 -9.92 13.65
N THR A 38 3.64 -8.67 14.09
CA THR A 38 2.36 -7.95 14.19
C THR A 38 2.12 -6.93 13.11
N VAL A 39 3.19 -6.46 12.44
CA VAL A 39 3.12 -5.34 11.49
C VAL A 39 3.63 -5.79 10.12
N PRO A 40 2.80 -5.73 9.05
CA PRO A 40 3.17 -6.22 7.71
C PRO A 40 4.02 -5.24 6.92
N TYR A 41 4.94 -4.51 7.56
CA TYR A 41 5.81 -3.57 6.87
C TYR A 41 7.08 -4.23 6.35
N ASN A 42 7.51 -3.80 5.18
CA ASN A 42 8.75 -4.29 4.56
C ASN A 42 10.00 -3.63 5.14
N ARG A 43 9.87 -2.43 5.72
CA ARG A 43 10.97 -1.64 6.25
C ARG A 43 10.59 -0.97 7.56
N PHE A 44 11.57 -0.89 8.44
CA PHE A 44 11.45 -0.24 9.74
C PHE A 44 12.60 0.75 9.92
N LEU A 45 12.30 1.97 10.37
CA LEU A 45 13.35 2.90 10.78
C LEU A 45 14.06 2.38 12.03
N VAL A 46 15.34 2.68 12.10
CA VAL A 46 16.16 2.48 13.29
C VAL A 46 16.63 3.85 13.77
N CYS A 47 16.33 4.16 15.01
CA CYS A 47 16.55 5.48 15.61
C CYS A 47 17.42 5.37 16.87
N ASP A 48 18.17 6.42 17.17
CA ASP A 48 18.78 6.61 18.49
C ASP A 48 17.78 7.35 19.37
N LYS A 49 17.07 6.61 20.24
CA LYS A 49 16.04 7.06 21.18
C LYS A 49 14.68 7.38 20.56
N ASP A 50 14.56 8.30 19.62
CA ASP A 50 13.33 8.79 19.04
C ASP A 50 13.40 9.01 17.54
N LEU A 51 12.26 9.32 16.90
CA LEU A 51 12.15 9.53 15.45
C LEU A 51 12.94 10.72 14.92
N ASP A 52 13.34 11.68 15.75
CA ASP A 52 14.14 12.83 15.28
C ASP A 52 15.63 12.50 15.19
N HIS A 53 16.02 11.29 15.64
CA HIS A 53 17.39 10.79 15.60
C HIS A 53 17.47 9.50 14.78
N VAL A 54 17.10 9.57 13.51
CA VAL A 54 17.13 8.41 12.60
C VAL A 54 18.58 8.06 12.24
N ILE A 55 18.96 6.81 12.49
CA ILE A 55 20.26 6.22 12.12
C ILE A 55 20.19 5.63 10.70
N GLY A 56 19.07 4.96 10.37
CA GLY A 56 18.89 4.30 9.10
C GLY A 56 17.61 3.49 9.09
N PHE A 57 17.56 2.45 8.27
CA PHE A 57 16.45 1.50 8.23
C PHE A 57 16.94 0.07 8.13
N VAL A 58 16.06 -0.86 8.47
CA VAL A 58 16.28 -2.29 8.31
C VAL A 58 15.13 -2.89 7.47
N ASP A 59 15.48 -3.80 6.58
CA ASP A 59 14.53 -4.54 5.76
C ASP A 59 14.00 -5.76 6.56
N SER A 60 12.68 -5.97 6.55
CA SER A 60 12.04 -7.09 7.24
C SER A 60 12.56 -8.46 6.78
N LYS A 61 12.97 -8.57 5.51
CA LYS A 61 13.56 -9.81 4.97
C LYS A 61 14.91 -10.14 5.64
N HIS A 62 15.72 -9.13 5.93
CA HIS A 62 16.97 -9.33 6.66
C HIS A 62 16.73 -9.76 8.10
N LEU A 63 15.75 -9.13 8.77
CA LEU A 63 15.35 -9.54 10.13
C LEU A 63 14.81 -10.97 10.15
N LEU A 64 13.94 -11.31 9.19
CA LEU A 64 13.41 -12.67 9.09
C LEU A 64 14.51 -13.70 8.84
N ARG A 65 15.49 -13.39 8.00
CA ARG A 65 16.66 -14.26 7.77
C ARG A 65 17.45 -14.47 9.06
N CYS A 66 17.71 -13.43 9.84
CA CYS A 66 18.36 -13.58 11.14
C CYS A 66 17.55 -14.49 12.08
N VAL A 67 16.23 -14.36 12.09
CA VAL A 67 15.35 -15.25 12.89
C VAL A 67 15.47 -16.70 12.46
N LEU A 68 15.45 -16.99 11.15
CA LEU A 68 15.54 -18.35 10.62
C LEU A 68 16.93 -18.97 10.79
N GLU A 69 17.98 -18.19 10.75
CA GLU A 69 19.36 -18.61 10.95
C GLU A 69 19.79 -18.63 12.43
N GLU A 70 18.85 -18.32 13.35
CA GLU A 70 19.09 -18.22 14.80
C GLU A 70 20.23 -17.25 15.16
N LYS A 71 20.46 -16.23 14.31
CA LYS A 71 21.44 -15.18 14.56
C LYS A 71 20.88 -14.11 15.50
N PRO A 72 21.70 -13.55 16.40
CA PRO A 72 21.26 -12.44 17.23
C PRO A 72 20.91 -11.21 16.39
N ILE A 73 19.82 -10.52 16.73
CA ILE A 73 19.41 -9.29 16.07
C ILE A 73 19.85 -8.12 16.95
N THR A 74 20.81 -7.36 16.45
CA THR A 74 21.27 -6.12 17.11
C THR A 74 21.46 -5.03 16.06
N PHE A 75 20.87 -3.85 16.30
CA PHE A 75 20.98 -2.70 15.41
C PHE A 75 22.32 -1.94 15.56
N LYS A 76 23.20 -2.43 16.44
CA LYS A 76 24.60 -1.97 16.55
C LYS A 76 25.49 -2.59 15.46
N ASP A 77 24.99 -3.59 14.75
CA ASP A 77 25.65 -4.20 13.59
C ASP A 77 25.45 -3.30 12.35
N PRO A 78 26.51 -2.70 11.81
CA PRO A 78 26.40 -1.82 10.65
C PRO A 78 26.00 -2.55 9.36
N GLU A 79 26.10 -3.88 9.30
CA GLU A 79 25.65 -4.66 8.14
C GLU A 79 24.11 -4.83 8.11
N LEU A 80 23.45 -4.70 9.25
CA LEU A 80 22.01 -4.86 9.35
C LEU A 80 21.26 -3.57 9.04
N VAL A 81 21.82 -2.40 9.43
CA VAL A 81 21.19 -1.09 9.28
C VAL A 81 21.71 -0.39 8.03
N GLN A 82 20.80 -0.11 7.09
CA GLN A 82 21.11 0.58 5.85
C GLN A 82 20.89 2.09 6.00
N SER A 83 21.66 2.87 5.25
CA SER A 83 21.48 4.33 5.22
C SER A 83 20.15 4.70 4.58
N VAL A 84 19.46 5.71 5.13
CA VAL A 84 18.21 6.22 4.62
C VAL A 84 18.39 7.58 3.96
N GLN A 85 17.61 7.84 2.92
CA GLN A 85 17.53 9.13 2.26
C GLN A 85 16.64 10.10 3.07
N PHE A 86 17.05 11.36 3.20
CA PHE A 86 16.24 12.43 3.78
C PHE A 86 15.76 13.38 2.68
N ILE A 87 14.48 13.71 2.71
CA ILE A 87 13.80 14.55 1.71
C ILE A 87 12.96 15.61 2.44
N PRO A 88 13.01 16.90 2.02
CA PRO A 88 12.14 17.92 2.59
C PRO A 88 10.66 17.71 2.17
N ASP A 89 9.75 18.05 3.05
CA ASP A 89 8.29 17.95 2.83
C ASP A 89 7.75 18.93 1.78
N SER A 90 8.55 19.93 1.42
CA SER A 90 8.21 20.93 0.40
C SER A 90 8.38 20.45 -1.05
N LEU A 91 8.98 19.28 -1.27
CA LEU A 91 9.13 18.72 -2.61
C LEU A 91 7.80 18.23 -3.18
N THR A 92 7.71 18.25 -4.50
CA THR A 92 6.63 17.60 -5.25
C THR A 92 6.90 16.11 -5.40
N LEU A 93 5.85 15.32 -5.68
CA LEU A 93 6.00 13.88 -5.91
C LEU A 93 6.90 13.57 -7.12
N SER A 94 6.88 14.45 -8.15
CA SER A 94 7.79 14.34 -9.29
C SER A 94 9.26 14.50 -8.90
N GLU A 95 9.57 15.47 -8.03
CA GLU A 95 10.93 15.68 -7.52
C GLU A 95 11.40 14.52 -6.64
N VAL A 96 10.48 13.92 -5.87
CA VAL A 96 10.78 12.70 -5.08
C VAL A 96 11.14 11.54 -5.99
N LEU A 97 10.36 11.28 -7.05
CA LEU A 97 10.69 10.23 -8.03
C LEU A 97 12.04 10.47 -8.71
N ASN A 98 12.32 11.68 -9.13
CA ASN A 98 13.62 12.04 -9.68
C ASN A 98 14.76 11.80 -8.69
N THR A 99 14.52 12.08 -7.41
CA THR A 99 15.49 11.82 -6.33
C THR A 99 15.72 10.34 -6.16
N PHE A 100 14.65 9.52 -6.09
CA PHE A 100 14.76 8.07 -6.00
C PHE A 100 15.50 7.46 -7.19
N GLN A 101 15.20 7.89 -8.41
CA GLN A 101 15.92 7.43 -9.60
C GLN A 101 17.41 7.75 -9.54
N ARG A 102 17.77 8.99 -9.17
CA ARG A 102 19.17 9.44 -9.11
C ARG A 102 19.98 8.76 -8.01
N THR A 103 19.35 8.47 -6.87
CA THR A 103 20.01 7.86 -5.70
C THR A 103 19.89 6.34 -5.66
N HIS A 104 19.16 5.75 -6.61
CA HIS A 104 18.82 4.32 -6.63
C HIS A 104 18.18 3.85 -5.31
N SER A 105 17.40 4.73 -4.68
CA SER A 105 16.63 4.43 -3.48
C SER A 105 15.14 4.40 -3.80
N ASP A 106 14.37 3.80 -2.91
CA ASP A 106 12.92 3.65 -3.05
C ASP A 106 12.20 3.93 -1.72
N PHE A 107 12.96 4.48 -0.73
CA PHE A 107 12.49 4.79 0.61
C PHE A 107 13.20 6.03 1.15
N ALA A 108 12.45 6.93 1.79
CA ALA A 108 12.99 8.15 2.37
C ALA A 108 12.25 8.57 3.64
N VAL A 109 12.98 9.29 4.50
CA VAL A 109 12.45 10.02 5.66
C VAL A 109 12.16 11.46 5.25
N ILE A 110 10.99 11.96 5.62
CA ILE A 110 10.57 13.33 5.31
C ILE A 110 10.82 14.24 6.49
N LEU A 111 11.49 15.35 6.21
CA LEU A 111 11.81 16.37 7.19
C LEU A 111 11.08 17.68 6.88
N ASN A 112 10.64 18.38 7.92
CA ASN A 112 10.17 19.76 7.81
C ASN A 112 11.34 20.77 7.83
N GLU A 113 11.01 22.08 7.80
CA GLU A 113 11.97 23.18 7.83
C GLU A 113 12.81 23.26 9.12
N TYR A 114 12.38 22.58 10.18
CA TYR A 114 13.11 22.49 11.46
C TYR A 114 13.97 21.22 11.57
N ALA A 115 14.10 20.46 10.46
CA ALA A 115 14.78 19.16 10.42
C ALA A 115 14.17 18.10 11.34
N LEU A 116 12.87 18.22 11.66
CA LEU A 116 12.11 17.22 12.40
C LEU A 116 11.45 16.24 11.43
N VAL A 117 11.41 14.97 11.80
CA VAL A 117 10.73 13.94 11.01
C VAL A 117 9.22 14.16 11.06
N VAL A 118 8.61 14.33 9.90
CA VAL A 118 7.15 14.47 9.72
C VAL A 118 6.50 13.26 9.07
N GLY A 119 7.29 12.40 8.42
CA GLY A 119 6.77 11.20 7.78
C GLY A 119 7.85 10.36 7.13
N ILE A 120 7.43 9.31 6.46
CA ILE A 120 8.22 8.48 5.55
C ILE A 120 7.48 8.33 4.23
N ILE A 121 8.22 8.08 3.16
CA ILE A 121 7.63 7.85 1.84
C ILE A 121 8.39 6.74 1.11
N THR A 122 7.65 5.90 0.41
CA THR A 122 8.19 4.88 -0.50
C THR A 122 7.86 5.22 -1.95
N ILE A 123 8.56 4.58 -2.88
CA ILE A 123 8.22 4.70 -4.30
C ILE A 123 6.79 4.22 -4.57
N ASN A 124 6.33 3.18 -3.85
CA ASN A 124 4.97 2.66 -3.97
C ASN A 124 3.91 3.68 -3.53
N ASP A 125 4.18 4.45 -2.45
CA ASP A 125 3.27 5.50 -1.99
C ASP A 125 3.11 6.60 -3.05
N VAL A 126 4.24 7.01 -3.67
CA VAL A 126 4.22 7.98 -4.77
C VAL A 126 3.43 7.43 -5.95
N MET A 127 3.74 6.20 -6.37
CA MET A 127 3.06 5.56 -7.50
C MET A 127 1.57 5.37 -7.23
N SER A 128 1.18 4.88 -6.05
CA SER A 128 -0.23 4.70 -5.67
C SER A 128 -0.99 6.03 -5.62
N THR A 129 -0.36 7.09 -5.12
CA THR A 129 -1.00 8.42 -5.08
C THR A 129 -1.19 9.03 -6.47
N VAL A 130 -0.24 8.79 -7.38
CA VAL A 130 -0.27 9.31 -8.75
C VAL A 130 -1.12 8.45 -9.66
N MET A 131 -1.03 7.14 -9.49
CA MET A 131 -1.81 6.16 -10.24
C MET A 131 -3.13 5.84 -9.53
N GLY A 132 -3.35 6.35 -8.33
CA GLY A 132 -4.53 6.07 -7.52
C GLY A 132 -5.84 6.34 -8.25
N ASP A 133 -5.88 7.37 -9.09
CA ASP A 133 -6.99 7.61 -10.00
C ASP A 133 -6.96 6.72 -11.27
N LEU A 134 -5.84 5.98 -11.48
CA LEU A 134 -5.67 5.01 -12.59
C LEU A 134 -5.64 3.56 -12.07
N VAL A 135 -5.27 3.34 -10.80
CA VAL A 135 -5.15 2.01 -10.14
C VAL A 135 -6.39 1.70 -9.31
N THR A 136 -7.22 2.67 -8.99
CA THR A 136 -8.61 2.41 -8.61
C THR A 136 -9.40 1.73 -9.73
N ILE A 137 -8.81 1.64 -10.93
CA ILE A 137 -9.31 0.78 -12.00
C ILE A 137 -8.92 -0.70 -11.80
N ASP A 138 -7.87 -1.05 -11.03
CA ASP A 138 -7.36 -2.43 -10.96
C ASP A 138 -7.54 -3.14 -9.61
N GLU A 139 -7.67 -2.44 -8.48
CA GLU A 139 -8.05 -3.09 -7.20
C GLU A 139 -9.57 -3.16 -6.99
N ASP A 140 -10.34 -2.40 -7.78
CA ASP A 140 -11.80 -2.42 -7.88
C ASP A 140 -12.28 -2.79 -9.30
N MET A 141 -11.58 -3.61 -10.05
CA MET A 141 -12.24 -4.31 -11.14
C MET A 141 -13.23 -5.32 -10.54
N GLN A 142 -14.32 -4.76 -10.04
CA GLN A 142 -15.48 -5.51 -9.62
C GLN A 142 -16.04 -6.36 -10.78
N ILE A 143 -15.65 -6.02 -12.02
CA ILE A 143 -16.08 -6.69 -13.24
C ILE A 143 -14.86 -6.96 -14.12
N ILE A 144 -14.46 -8.23 -14.26
CA ILE A 144 -13.34 -8.68 -15.09
C ILE A 144 -13.87 -9.56 -16.22
N GLN A 145 -13.65 -9.15 -17.47
CA GLN A 145 -13.94 -10.00 -18.61
C GLN A 145 -12.94 -11.16 -18.64
N ARG A 146 -13.46 -12.39 -18.64
CA ARG A 146 -12.68 -13.60 -18.59
C ARG A 146 -12.45 -14.21 -19.98
N ASP A 147 -13.45 -14.10 -20.83
CA ASP A 147 -13.45 -14.47 -22.26
C ASP A 147 -14.54 -13.68 -22.97
N ASP A 148 -14.73 -13.90 -24.27
CA ASP A 148 -15.66 -13.12 -25.10
C ASP A 148 -17.11 -13.12 -24.58
N ASN A 149 -17.50 -14.07 -23.74
CA ASN A 149 -18.88 -14.24 -23.27
C ASN A 149 -19.00 -14.47 -21.75
N THR A 150 -17.93 -14.35 -20.97
CA THR A 150 -17.99 -14.55 -19.53
C THR A 150 -17.24 -13.48 -18.76
N TRP A 151 -17.82 -13.07 -17.63
CA TRP A 151 -17.27 -12.09 -16.71
C TRP A 151 -17.16 -12.67 -15.31
N LEU A 152 -16.12 -12.31 -14.62
CA LEU A 152 -15.99 -12.49 -13.18
C LEU A 152 -16.35 -11.17 -12.50
N VAL A 153 -17.36 -11.22 -11.63
CA VAL A 153 -17.89 -10.00 -11.01
C VAL A 153 -17.88 -10.19 -9.49
N ASP A 154 -17.46 -9.15 -8.77
CA ASP A 154 -17.59 -9.12 -7.32
C ASP A 154 -19.07 -9.04 -6.93
N GLY A 155 -19.46 -9.81 -5.91
CA GLY A 155 -20.88 -9.85 -5.48
C GLY A 155 -21.38 -8.55 -4.87
N ALA A 156 -20.49 -7.68 -4.40
CA ALA A 156 -20.86 -6.38 -3.85
C ALA A 156 -21.04 -5.29 -4.92
N THR A 157 -20.70 -5.59 -6.19
CA THR A 157 -20.88 -4.66 -7.32
C THR A 157 -22.34 -4.24 -7.44
N PRO A 158 -22.63 -2.91 -7.55
CA PRO A 158 -23.96 -2.43 -7.89
C PRO A 158 -24.44 -2.97 -9.24
N VAL A 159 -25.73 -3.24 -9.35
CA VAL A 159 -26.33 -3.75 -10.59
C VAL A 159 -26.19 -2.76 -11.73
N ASP A 160 -26.37 -1.47 -11.47
CA ASP A 160 -26.22 -0.39 -12.45
C ASP A 160 -24.84 -0.39 -13.10
N ASP A 161 -23.78 -0.66 -12.30
CA ASP A 161 -22.40 -0.73 -12.81
C ASP A 161 -22.19 -1.96 -13.70
N LEU A 162 -22.84 -3.09 -13.37
CA LEU A 162 -22.82 -4.28 -14.21
C LEU A 162 -23.57 -4.07 -15.54
N GLU A 163 -24.75 -3.49 -15.50
CA GLU A 163 -25.54 -3.17 -16.70
C GLU A 163 -24.76 -2.25 -17.64
N HIS A 164 -24.14 -1.22 -17.08
CA HIS A 164 -23.32 -0.29 -17.83
C HIS A 164 -22.08 -0.95 -18.46
N ALA A 165 -21.39 -1.83 -17.70
CA ALA A 165 -20.21 -2.53 -18.18
C ALA A 165 -20.49 -3.58 -19.26
N LEU A 166 -21.68 -4.20 -19.22
CA LEU A 166 -22.12 -5.21 -20.18
C LEU A 166 -22.92 -4.61 -21.34
N GLU A 167 -23.18 -3.30 -21.36
CA GLU A 167 -23.98 -2.60 -22.35
C GLU A 167 -25.39 -3.20 -22.50
N ILE A 168 -26.02 -3.59 -21.38
CA ILE A 168 -27.38 -4.09 -21.34
C ILE A 168 -28.33 -3.05 -20.75
N ASP A 169 -29.58 -3.03 -21.19
CA ASP A 169 -30.54 -2.00 -20.79
C ASP A 169 -31.06 -2.22 -19.36
N GLU A 170 -31.45 -3.44 -19.00
CA GLU A 170 -31.94 -3.80 -17.66
C GLU A 170 -31.79 -5.31 -17.40
N LEU A 171 -31.46 -5.68 -16.14
CA LEU A 171 -31.51 -7.06 -15.68
C LEU A 171 -32.96 -7.46 -15.31
N PRO A 172 -33.30 -8.76 -15.35
CA PRO A 172 -34.65 -9.22 -14.98
C PRO A 172 -35.03 -8.84 -13.56
N GLU A 173 -36.19 -8.20 -13.35
CA GLU A 173 -36.74 -7.83 -12.02
C GLU A 173 -35.80 -6.88 -11.23
N ASP A 174 -35.20 -5.90 -11.88
CA ASP A 174 -34.23 -4.91 -11.38
C ASP A 174 -34.62 -4.30 -10.01
N SER A 175 -35.89 -4.06 -9.74
CA SER A 175 -36.36 -3.54 -8.46
C SER A 175 -36.22 -4.50 -7.26
N ALA A 176 -35.84 -5.76 -7.48
CA ALA A 176 -35.78 -6.80 -6.45
C ALA A 176 -34.38 -6.91 -5.76
N TYR A 177 -33.35 -6.27 -6.31
CA TYR A 177 -31.97 -6.37 -5.81
C TYR A 177 -31.15 -5.14 -6.21
N GLU A 178 -30.11 -4.84 -5.45
CA GLU A 178 -29.23 -3.67 -5.65
C GLU A 178 -27.78 -4.07 -6.01
N THR A 179 -27.41 -5.34 -5.80
CA THR A 179 -26.05 -5.84 -6.03
C THR A 179 -26.04 -7.13 -6.82
N VAL A 180 -24.91 -7.46 -7.45
CA VAL A 180 -24.70 -8.70 -8.19
C VAL A 180 -24.97 -9.94 -7.31
N ALA A 181 -24.57 -9.94 -6.05
CA ALA A 181 -24.89 -11.01 -5.12
C ALA A 181 -26.41 -11.14 -4.91
N GLY A 182 -27.12 -10.02 -4.80
CA GLY A 182 -28.58 -9.97 -4.73
C GLY A 182 -29.24 -10.55 -5.98
N PHE A 183 -28.80 -10.12 -7.15
CA PHE A 183 -29.23 -10.68 -8.45
C PHE A 183 -29.00 -12.19 -8.55
N MET A 184 -27.77 -12.66 -8.21
CA MET A 184 -27.42 -14.07 -8.21
C MET A 184 -28.30 -14.89 -7.25
N MET A 185 -28.57 -14.36 -6.03
CA MET A 185 -29.48 -15.01 -5.07
C MET A 185 -30.91 -15.08 -5.59
N TYR A 186 -31.36 -14.02 -6.24
CA TYR A 186 -32.71 -13.97 -6.85
C TYR A 186 -32.86 -15.03 -7.94
N MET A 187 -31.90 -15.11 -8.87
CA MET A 187 -31.92 -16.04 -10.00
C MET A 187 -31.71 -17.50 -9.58
N LEU A 188 -30.69 -17.74 -8.73
CA LEU A 188 -30.31 -19.11 -8.34
C LEU A 188 -31.16 -19.70 -7.20
N ARG A 189 -31.93 -18.87 -6.49
CA ARG A 189 -32.70 -19.26 -5.30
C ARG A 189 -31.86 -19.92 -4.20
N LYS A 190 -30.57 -19.56 -4.10
CA LYS A 190 -29.60 -20.04 -3.09
C LYS A 190 -28.55 -18.97 -2.86
N ILE A 191 -27.75 -19.11 -1.78
CA ILE A 191 -26.58 -18.27 -1.54
C ILE A 191 -25.51 -18.62 -2.59
N PRO A 192 -25.08 -17.67 -3.45
CA PRO A 192 -24.11 -17.95 -4.49
C PRO A 192 -22.74 -18.27 -3.91
N LYS A 193 -22.00 -19.11 -4.61
CA LYS A 193 -20.58 -19.44 -4.31
C LYS A 193 -19.69 -18.99 -5.46
N LEU A 194 -18.41 -18.87 -5.21
CA LEU A 194 -17.39 -18.34 -6.14
C LEU A 194 -17.41 -18.93 -7.57
N THR A 195 -18.05 -20.05 -7.80
CA THR A 195 -18.09 -20.71 -9.13
C THR A 195 -19.50 -20.80 -9.71
N ASP A 196 -20.49 -20.25 -9.04
CA ASP A 196 -21.86 -20.24 -9.56
C ASP A 196 -21.96 -19.25 -10.74
N LYS A 197 -22.80 -19.59 -11.71
CA LYS A 197 -23.04 -18.81 -12.93
C LYS A 197 -24.52 -18.57 -13.13
N VAL A 198 -24.86 -17.46 -13.75
CA VAL A 198 -26.17 -17.15 -14.33
C VAL A 198 -25.95 -16.88 -15.82
N GLU A 199 -26.77 -17.46 -16.68
CA GLU A 199 -26.77 -17.30 -18.13
C GLU A 199 -27.91 -16.38 -18.55
#